data_2a33325765e31ab7263b5fba36c48b61
#
_entry.id   2a33325765e31ab7263b5fba36c48b61
#
_cell.length_a   1.000
_cell.length_b   1.000
_cell.length_c   1.000
_cell.angle_alpha   90.00
_cell.angle_beta   90.00
_cell.angle_gamma   90.00
#
_symmetry.space_group_name_H-M   'P 1'
#
loop_
_entity.id
_entity.type
_entity.pdbx_description
1 polymer ?
#
loop_
_entity_poly.entity_id
_entity_poly.type
_entity_poly.pdbx_seq_one_letter_code
_entity_poly.pdbx_strand_id
1 'polypeptide(L)'
;VRLANAGHTPREIADLIKLPKSLASYPNTRGYYGDLRHNVKAVYQLYLGAYDGNPANLNPLPPQESAKRYLELLGGPDKAVAAAQAAYDKGDFRWAAELLNHAVFGAPDNKAAKELLARTYDQMGYMSEAATWRNSYLTAAQELRNGPPKKGVDRSALIEMLYHTPIDRFLEAMAAGLNGPDADGKNLKVNLVLTDLKAILEHRGFEEGNTSIPGDFVVERAFVEK
;
A
#
# COMPACT_ATOMS: atom_id res chain seq x y z
N VAL A 1 17.67 5.22 16.60
CA VAL A 1 19.08 4.91 16.36
C VAL A 1 19.69 4.16 17.53
N ARG A 2 19.68 4.68 18.78
CA ARG A 2 20.34 4.04 19.95
C ARG A 2 19.94 2.57 20.15
N LEU A 3 18.65 2.25 20.10
CA LEU A 3 18.14 0.88 20.26
C LEU A 3 18.52 -0.01 19.06
N ALA A 4 18.54 0.54 17.85
CA ALA A 4 19.01 -0.18 16.67
C ALA A 4 20.50 -0.52 16.79
N ASN A 5 21.32 0.41 17.27
CA ASN A 5 22.75 0.17 17.55
C ASN A 5 22.95 -0.87 18.68
N ALA A 6 21.96 -1.08 19.53
CA ALA A 6 21.95 -2.13 20.54
C ALA A 6 21.42 -3.48 20.02
N GLY A 7 21.17 -3.60 18.71
CA GLY A 7 20.74 -4.84 18.05
C GLY A 7 19.23 -5.09 18.03
N HIS A 8 18.42 -4.13 18.45
CA HIS A 8 16.96 -4.30 18.37
C HIS A 8 16.43 -4.11 16.94
N THR A 9 15.53 -4.98 16.55
CA THR A 9 14.78 -4.90 15.28
C THR A 9 13.76 -3.76 15.29
N PRO A 10 13.31 -3.27 14.12
CA PRO A 10 12.31 -2.19 14.07
C PRO A 10 10.98 -2.57 14.75
N ARG A 11 10.61 -3.85 14.79
CA ARG A 11 9.39 -4.32 15.47
C ARG A 11 9.54 -4.25 16.99
N GLU A 12 10.69 -4.69 17.52
CA GLU A 12 11.00 -4.59 18.96
C GLU A 12 11.11 -3.14 19.42
N ILE A 13 11.78 -2.29 18.65
CA ILE A 13 11.91 -0.87 18.97
C ILE A 13 10.52 -0.20 19.03
N ALA A 14 9.61 -0.56 18.13
CA ALA A 14 8.25 -0.03 18.11
C ALA A 14 7.45 -0.36 19.38
N ASP A 15 7.71 -1.50 20.02
CA ASP A 15 7.07 -1.89 21.28
C ASP A 15 7.79 -1.33 22.51
N LEU A 16 9.11 -1.10 22.42
CA LEU A 16 9.94 -0.55 23.52
C LEU A 16 9.79 0.96 23.70
N ILE A 17 9.69 1.72 22.59
CA ILE A 17 9.60 3.18 22.63
C ILE A 17 8.20 3.61 23.08
N LYS A 18 8.19 4.50 24.08
CA LYS A 18 6.97 5.15 24.55
C LYS A 18 7.18 6.66 24.56
N LEU A 19 6.09 7.39 24.31
CA LEU A 19 6.10 8.84 24.43
C LEU A 19 6.39 9.22 25.89
N PRO A 20 7.33 10.16 26.17
CA PRO A 20 7.58 10.64 27.52
C PRO A 20 6.31 11.21 28.14
N LYS A 21 6.13 11.04 29.46
CA LYS A 21 4.94 11.53 30.17
C LYS A 21 4.68 13.01 29.95
N SER A 22 5.75 13.81 29.90
CA SER A 22 5.67 15.26 29.61
C SER A 22 5.03 15.59 28.26
N LEU A 23 5.20 14.75 27.26
CA LEU A 23 4.58 14.92 25.95
C LEU A 23 3.22 14.21 25.87
N ALA A 24 3.08 13.05 26.49
CA ALA A 24 1.84 12.25 26.45
C ALA A 24 0.64 12.97 27.10
N SER A 25 0.90 13.94 28.00
CA SER A 25 -0.14 14.73 28.67
C SER A 25 -0.76 15.84 27.79
N TYR A 26 -0.10 16.21 26.69
CA TYR A 26 -0.60 17.29 25.83
C TYR A 26 -1.41 16.72 24.65
N PRO A 27 -2.63 17.21 24.40
CA PRO A 27 -3.47 16.73 23.28
C PRO A 27 -2.80 16.86 21.91
N ASN A 28 -2.07 17.96 21.67
CA ASN A 28 -1.43 18.26 20.38
C ASN A 28 -0.19 17.42 20.06
N THR A 29 0.33 16.66 21.03
CA THR A 29 1.45 15.72 20.82
C THR A 29 0.99 14.26 20.72
N ARG A 30 -0.31 14.00 20.83
CA ARG A 30 -0.89 12.67 20.68
C ARG A 30 -0.94 12.22 19.21
N GLY A 31 -0.97 10.91 19.01
CA GLY A 31 -0.93 10.28 17.70
C GLY A 31 -2.27 10.22 16.99
N TYR A 32 -2.91 11.36 16.68
CA TYR A 32 -4.20 11.38 15.99
C TYR A 32 -4.09 11.05 14.50
N TYR A 33 -3.00 11.47 13.88
CA TYR A 33 -2.71 11.21 12.47
C TYR A 33 -1.55 10.22 12.28
N GLY A 34 -0.42 10.46 12.97
CA GLY A 34 0.71 9.54 13.01
C GLY A 34 0.64 8.61 14.22
N ASP A 35 1.25 7.43 14.11
CA ASP A 35 1.42 6.49 15.21
C ASP A 35 2.90 6.35 15.56
N LEU A 36 3.24 6.41 16.85
CA LEU A 36 4.63 6.35 17.32
C LEU A 36 5.33 5.04 16.86
N ARG A 37 4.63 3.91 16.89
CA ARG A 37 5.17 2.62 16.45
C ARG A 37 5.45 2.61 14.95
N HIS A 38 4.58 3.28 14.16
CA HIS A 38 4.79 3.43 12.73
C HIS A 38 6.00 4.31 12.44
N ASN A 39 6.06 5.48 13.08
CA ASN A 39 7.13 6.47 12.90
C ASN A 39 8.49 5.90 13.27
N VAL A 40 8.57 5.10 14.33
CA VAL A 40 9.80 4.41 14.76
C VAL A 40 10.32 3.47 13.68
N LYS A 41 9.44 2.69 13.05
CA LYS A 41 9.83 1.80 11.95
C LYS A 41 10.29 2.59 10.72
N ALA A 42 9.61 3.70 10.41
CA ALA A 42 10.01 4.60 9.32
C ALA A 42 11.38 5.25 9.57
N VAL A 43 11.66 5.69 10.80
CA VAL A 43 12.98 6.22 11.19
C VAL A 43 14.06 5.14 11.07
N TYR A 44 13.77 3.89 11.50
CA TYR A 44 14.71 2.79 11.31
C TYR A 44 15.03 2.59 9.83
N GLN A 45 14.01 2.52 8.99
CA GLN A 45 14.17 2.34 7.54
C GLN A 45 14.94 3.50 6.89
N LEU A 46 14.72 4.74 7.34
CA LEU A 46 15.43 5.91 6.83
C LEU A 46 16.95 5.83 7.07
N TYR A 47 17.37 5.39 8.25
CA TYR A 47 18.78 5.39 8.63
C TYR A 47 19.52 4.08 8.35
N LEU A 48 18.82 2.94 8.36
CA LEU A 48 19.42 1.60 8.29
C LEU A 48 18.89 0.77 7.10
N GLY A 49 17.92 1.27 6.36
CA GLY A 49 17.29 0.56 5.25
C GLY A 49 16.23 -0.46 5.69
N ALA A 50 15.78 -1.26 4.74
CA ALA A 50 14.70 -2.23 4.95
C ALA A 50 15.14 -3.52 5.65
N TYR A 51 16.44 -3.79 5.69
CA TYR A 51 16.98 -5.00 6.31
C TYR A 51 16.99 -4.89 7.84
N ASP A 52 16.33 -5.83 8.50
CA ASP A 52 16.13 -5.85 9.95
C ASP A 52 17.23 -6.61 10.72
N GLY A 53 18.30 -7.05 10.03
CA GLY A 53 19.39 -7.83 10.61
C GLY A 53 19.16 -9.35 10.62
N ASN A 54 17.98 -9.83 10.24
CA ASN A 54 17.67 -11.25 10.18
C ASN A 54 17.71 -11.79 8.73
N PRO A 55 18.70 -12.66 8.37
CA PRO A 55 18.82 -13.20 7.02
C PRO A 55 17.58 -13.96 6.52
N ALA A 56 16.76 -14.53 7.41
CA ALA A 56 15.52 -15.21 7.03
C ALA A 56 14.50 -14.26 6.39
N ASN A 57 14.59 -12.95 6.67
CA ASN A 57 13.70 -11.92 6.13
C ASN A 57 14.21 -11.30 4.82
N LEU A 58 15.39 -11.72 4.30
CA LEU A 58 15.92 -11.20 3.03
C LEU A 58 15.11 -11.68 1.82
N ASN A 59 14.70 -12.94 1.82
CA ASN A 59 13.95 -13.53 0.72
C ASN A 59 12.86 -14.49 1.25
N PRO A 60 11.84 -13.96 1.94
CA PRO A 60 10.75 -14.78 2.45
C PRO A 60 9.89 -15.31 1.31
N LEU A 61 9.19 -16.42 1.58
CA LEU A 61 8.21 -16.96 0.64
C LEU A 61 7.09 -15.94 0.35
N PRO A 62 6.50 -15.96 -0.86
CA PRO A 62 5.30 -15.18 -1.15
C PRO A 62 4.19 -15.46 -0.12
N PRO A 63 3.36 -14.45 0.23
CA PRO A 63 2.39 -14.57 1.32
C PRO A 63 1.46 -15.78 1.22
N GLN A 64 0.95 -16.10 0.02
CA GLN A 64 0.06 -17.25 -0.17
C GLN A 64 0.76 -18.59 0.04
N GLU A 65 1.99 -18.72 -0.46
CA GLU A 65 2.76 -19.96 -0.30
C GLU A 65 3.18 -20.17 1.16
N SER A 66 3.66 -19.11 1.79
CA SER A 66 3.97 -19.11 3.23
C SER A 66 2.75 -19.52 4.05
N ALA A 67 1.59 -18.91 3.77
CA ALA A 67 0.35 -19.18 4.48
C ALA A 67 -0.11 -20.64 4.36
N LYS A 68 -0.03 -21.24 3.18
CA LYS A 68 -0.37 -22.66 2.97
C LYS A 68 0.49 -23.57 3.85
N ARG A 69 1.80 -23.33 3.88
CA ARG A 69 2.72 -24.14 4.72
C ARG A 69 2.45 -23.98 6.21
N TYR A 70 2.16 -22.76 6.66
CA TYR A 70 1.77 -22.52 8.06
C TYR A 70 0.46 -23.23 8.40
N LEU A 71 -0.53 -23.24 7.52
CA LEU A 71 -1.78 -23.97 7.75
C LEU A 71 -1.58 -25.48 7.82
N GLU A 72 -0.73 -26.05 6.95
CA GLU A 72 -0.35 -27.46 7.03
C GLU A 72 0.28 -27.79 8.39
N LEU A 73 1.24 -26.97 8.83
CA LEU A 73 1.91 -27.14 10.12
C LEU A 73 0.93 -27.02 11.31
N LEU A 74 -0.05 -26.13 11.22
CA LEU A 74 -1.08 -25.94 12.26
C LEU A 74 -2.16 -27.04 12.25
N GLY A 75 -2.18 -27.89 11.23
CA GLY A 75 -3.18 -28.95 11.06
C GLY A 75 -4.48 -28.49 10.40
N GLY A 76 -4.39 -27.46 9.57
CA GLY A 76 -5.45 -26.95 8.71
C GLY A 76 -6.04 -25.60 9.12
N PRO A 77 -6.83 -25.00 8.22
CA PRO A 77 -7.40 -23.67 8.44
C PRO A 77 -8.35 -23.60 9.64
N ASP A 78 -9.10 -24.63 9.91
CA ASP A 78 -10.07 -24.63 11.02
C ASP A 78 -9.37 -24.59 12.38
N LYS A 79 -8.21 -25.26 12.53
CA LYS A 79 -7.41 -25.18 13.75
C LYS A 79 -6.77 -23.80 13.91
N ALA A 80 -6.33 -23.19 12.81
CA ALA A 80 -5.83 -21.82 12.83
C ALA A 80 -6.92 -20.83 13.27
N VAL A 81 -8.15 -20.97 12.75
CA VAL A 81 -9.31 -20.16 13.15
C VAL A 81 -9.65 -20.37 14.63
N ALA A 82 -9.66 -21.60 15.10
CA ALA A 82 -9.94 -21.90 16.51
C ALA A 82 -8.88 -21.29 17.46
N ALA A 83 -7.60 -21.38 17.10
CA ALA A 83 -6.51 -20.75 17.85
C ALA A 83 -6.63 -19.21 17.84
N ALA A 84 -6.99 -18.64 16.70
CA ALA A 84 -7.22 -17.20 16.57
C ALA A 84 -8.44 -16.73 17.38
N GLN A 85 -9.53 -17.52 17.42
CA GLN A 85 -10.68 -17.21 18.26
C GLN A 85 -10.28 -17.19 19.75
N ALA A 86 -9.48 -18.16 20.20
CA ALA A 86 -9.00 -18.18 21.58
C ALA A 86 -8.10 -16.97 21.91
N ALA A 87 -7.31 -16.48 20.95
CA ALA A 87 -6.53 -15.25 21.10
C ALA A 87 -7.44 -14.01 21.13
N TYR A 88 -8.43 -13.94 20.23
CA TYR A 88 -9.42 -12.87 20.19
C TYR A 88 -10.18 -12.75 21.51
N ASP A 89 -10.65 -13.85 22.08
CA ASP A 89 -11.40 -13.88 23.33
C ASP A 89 -10.57 -13.40 24.55
N LYS A 90 -9.24 -13.51 24.46
CA LYS A 90 -8.29 -12.96 25.44
C LYS A 90 -7.93 -11.49 25.19
N GLY A 91 -8.43 -10.88 24.11
CA GLY A 91 -8.06 -9.53 23.70
C GLY A 91 -6.68 -9.43 23.00
N ASP A 92 -6.04 -10.55 22.67
CA ASP A 92 -4.78 -10.56 21.91
C ASP A 92 -5.06 -10.47 20.41
N PHE A 93 -5.54 -9.30 20.00
CA PHE A 93 -5.96 -9.04 18.63
C PHE A 93 -4.79 -9.05 17.63
N ARG A 94 -3.57 -8.70 18.08
CA ARG A 94 -2.38 -8.75 17.19
C ARG A 94 -2.10 -10.20 16.79
N TRP A 95 -2.06 -11.10 17.75
CA TRP A 95 -1.82 -12.51 17.49
C TRP A 95 -2.98 -13.16 16.72
N ALA A 96 -4.21 -12.83 17.06
CA ALA A 96 -5.38 -13.29 16.31
C ALA A 96 -5.29 -12.85 14.83
N ALA A 97 -4.89 -11.60 14.57
CA ALA A 97 -4.72 -11.10 13.20
C ALA A 97 -3.61 -11.84 12.44
N GLU A 98 -2.48 -12.15 13.07
CA GLU A 98 -1.38 -12.91 12.44
C GLU A 98 -1.82 -14.32 12.04
N LEU A 99 -2.49 -15.05 12.92
CA LEU A 99 -3.03 -16.38 12.63
C LEU A 99 -4.06 -16.35 11.51
N LEU A 100 -5.00 -15.40 11.57
CA LEU A 100 -6.06 -15.26 10.58
C LEU A 100 -5.54 -14.77 9.22
N ASN A 101 -4.46 -13.99 9.20
CA ASN A 101 -3.79 -13.62 7.96
C ASN A 101 -3.34 -14.88 7.20
N HIS A 102 -2.73 -15.86 7.91
CA HIS A 102 -2.38 -17.13 7.27
C HIS A 102 -3.63 -17.91 6.84
N ALA A 103 -4.70 -17.91 7.65
CA ALA A 103 -5.94 -18.60 7.29
C ALA A 103 -6.60 -18.01 6.03
N VAL A 104 -6.65 -16.68 5.89
CA VAL A 104 -7.26 -16.02 4.73
C VAL A 104 -6.40 -16.14 3.47
N PHE A 105 -5.07 -16.02 3.59
CA PHE A 105 -4.17 -16.15 2.43
C PHE A 105 -4.02 -17.60 1.96
N GLY A 106 -3.99 -18.57 2.87
CA GLY A 106 -3.83 -19.99 2.55
C GLY A 106 -5.13 -20.70 2.16
N ALA A 107 -6.27 -20.20 2.66
CA ALA A 107 -7.62 -20.71 2.37
C ALA A 107 -8.60 -19.56 2.10
N PRO A 108 -8.50 -18.89 0.94
CA PRO A 108 -9.21 -17.65 0.65
C PRO A 108 -10.74 -17.79 0.62
N ASP A 109 -11.27 -19.00 0.50
CA ASP A 109 -12.72 -19.26 0.52
C ASP A 109 -13.27 -19.53 1.93
N ASN A 110 -12.41 -19.56 2.95
CA ASN A 110 -12.83 -19.80 4.34
C ASN A 110 -13.54 -18.55 4.90
N LYS A 111 -14.88 -18.60 4.91
CA LYS A 111 -15.73 -17.51 5.38
C LYS A 111 -15.57 -17.23 6.88
N ALA A 112 -15.35 -18.28 7.69
CA ALA A 112 -15.16 -18.12 9.12
C ALA A 112 -13.86 -17.37 9.45
N ALA A 113 -12.77 -17.67 8.73
CA ALA A 113 -11.52 -16.93 8.84
C ALA A 113 -11.69 -15.46 8.46
N LYS A 114 -12.36 -15.18 7.34
CA LYS A 114 -12.62 -13.80 6.90
C LYS A 114 -13.43 -13.00 7.91
N GLU A 115 -14.52 -13.58 8.41
CA GLU A 115 -15.38 -12.88 9.37
C GLU A 115 -14.66 -12.63 10.70
N LEU A 116 -13.92 -13.63 11.22
CA LEU A 116 -13.17 -13.44 12.44
C LEU A 116 -12.04 -12.41 12.27
N LEU A 117 -11.36 -12.41 11.11
CA LEU A 117 -10.34 -11.40 10.82
C LEU A 117 -10.96 -9.99 10.71
N ALA A 118 -12.12 -9.86 10.08
CA ALA A 118 -12.84 -8.61 10.01
C ALA A 118 -13.21 -8.08 11.40
N ARG A 119 -13.75 -8.95 12.28
CA ARG A 119 -14.02 -8.59 13.68
C ARG A 119 -12.75 -8.20 14.43
N THR A 120 -11.65 -8.90 14.18
CA THR A 120 -10.35 -8.58 14.78
C THR A 120 -9.86 -7.20 14.34
N TYR A 121 -9.99 -6.89 13.06
CA TYR A 121 -9.63 -5.57 12.53
C TYR A 121 -10.56 -4.46 13.02
N ASP A 122 -11.86 -4.74 13.22
CA ASP A 122 -12.77 -3.78 13.89
C ASP A 122 -12.23 -3.39 15.27
N GLN A 123 -11.86 -4.38 16.10
CA GLN A 123 -11.30 -4.11 17.43
C GLN A 123 -9.99 -3.32 17.35
N MET A 124 -9.06 -3.72 16.46
CA MET A 124 -7.80 -3.01 16.27
C MET A 124 -8.02 -1.59 15.76
N GLY A 125 -9.02 -1.39 14.91
CA GLY A 125 -9.41 -0.08 14.39
C GLY A 125 -9.97 0.83 15.49
N TYR A 126 -10.92 0.33 16.28
CA TYR A 126 -11.50 1.10 17.40
C TYR A 126 -10.49 1.41 18.50
N MET A 127 -9.49 0.57 18.69
CA MET A 127 -8.40 0.81 19.64
C MET A 127 -7.31 1.74 19.11
N SER A 128 -7.29 2.03 17.81
CA SER A 128 -6.28 2.89 17.18
C SER A 128 -6.64 4.36 17.34
N GLU A 129 -5.79 5.14 18.01
CA GLU A 129 -5.93 6.58 18.09
C GLU A 129 -5.60 7.26 16.75
N ALA A 130 -4.55 6.79 16.06
CA ALA A 130 -4.16 7.30 14.76
C ALA A 130 -5.21 6.99 13.69
N ALA A 131 -5.76 8.05 13.06
CA ALA A 131 -6.80 7.93 12.04
C ALA A 131 -6.36 7.08 10.84
N THR A 132 -5.10 7.16 10.45
CA THR A 132 -4.52 6.37 9.35
C THR A 132 -4.55 4.87 9.66
N TRP A 133 -4.18 4.46 10.85
CA TRP A 133 -4.25 3.06 11.26
C TRP A 133 -5.69 2.59 11.42
N ARG A 134 -6.52 3.42 12.08
CA ARG A 134 -7.94 3.14 12.22
C ARG A 134 -8.61 2.87 10.88
N ASN A 135 -8.40 3.76 9.92
CA ASN A 135 -8.97 3.64 8.59
C ASN A 135 -8.46 2.39 7.86
N SER A 136 -7.16 2.07 7.98
CA SER A 136 -6.60 0.85 7.37
C SER A 136 -7.29 -0.40 7.90
N TYR A 137 -7.46 -0.52 9.23
CA TYR A 137 -8.13 -1.68 9.82
C TYR A 137 -9.62 -1.75 9.46
N LEU A 138 -10.35 -0.64 9.60
CA LEU A 138 -11.79 -0.64 9.33
C LEU A 138 -12.10 -0.84 7.84
N THR A 139 -11.28 -0.29 6.92
CA THR A 139 -11.43 -0.55 5.49
C THR A 139 -11.15 -2.02 5.17
N ALA A 140 -10.09 -2.60 5.72
CA ALA A 140 -9.79 -4.01 5.54
C ALA A 140 -10.91 -4.92 6.09
N ALA A 141 -11.53 -4.58 7.22
CA ALA A 141 -12.68 -5.30 7.76
C ALA A 141 -13.89 -5.24 6.80
N GLN A 142 -14.15 -4.08 6.22
CA GLN A 142 -15.19 -3.89 5.21
C GLN A 142 -14.93 -4.73 3.94
N GLU A 143 -13.70 -4.72 3.45
CA GLU A 143 -13.31 -5.47 2.25
C GLU A 143 -13.38 -6.99 2.47
N LEU A 144 -13.03 -7.48 3.65
CA LEU A 144 -13.18 -8.89 4.01
C LEU A 144 -14.65 -9.36 3.97
N ARG A 145 -15.60 -8.49 4.34
CA ARG A 145 -17.04 -8.80 4.34
C ARG A 145 -17.70 -8.60 2.97
N ASN A 146 -17.36 -7.52 2.29
CA ASN A 146 -18.10 -7.04 1.12
C ASN A 146 -17.32 -7.16 -0.19
N GLY A 147 -16.02 -7.52 -0.12
CA GLY A 147 -15.10 -7.46 -1.24
C GLY A 147 -14.59 -6.01 -1.49
N PRO A 148 -13.67 -5.85 -2.44
CA PRO A 148 -13.13 -4.54 -2.79
C PRO A 148 -14.24 -3.64 -3.38
N PRO A 149 -14.08 -2.30 -3.29
CA PRO A 149 -15.04 -1.37 -3.84
C PRO A 149 -15.29 -1.63 -5.33
N LYS A 150 -16.57 -1.75 -5.72
CA LYS A 150 -16.97 -1.98 -7.13
C LYS A 150 -16.69 -0.79 -8.04
N LYS A 151 -16.64 0.42 -7.45
CA LYS A 151 -16.28 1.66 -8.15
C LYS A 151 -14.90 2.07 -7.67
N GLY A 152 -13.97 2.24 -8.60
CA GLY A 152 -12.66 2.80 -8.33
C GLY A 152 -12.71 4.30 -8.01
N VAL A 153 -11.57 4.97 -8.11
CA VAL A 153 -11.46 6.43 -7.95
C VAL A 153 -12.41 7.13 -8.91
N ASP A 154 -13.08 8.17 -8.44
CA ASP A 154 -13.98 8.99 -9.27
C ASP A 154 -13.18 9.53 -10.48
N ARG A 155 -13.63 9.15 -11.68
CA ARG A 155 -12.96 9.55 -12.91
C ARG A 155 -12.99 11.06 -13.14
N SER A 156 -13.99 11.77 -12.60
CA SER A 156 -14.06 13.23 -12.71
C SER A 156 -12.90 13.91 -12.00
N ALA A 157 -12.56 13.48 -10.77
CA ALA A 157 -11.39 13.98 -10.04
C ALA A 157 -10.08 13.62 -10.75
N LEU A 158 -10.02 12.44 -11.37
CA LEU A 158 -8.85 12.03 -12.16
C LEU A 158 -8.68 12.88 -13.42
N ILE A 159 -9.78 13.20 -14.11
CA ILE A 159 -9.77 14.05 -15.31
C ILE A 159 -9.27 15.45 -14.97
N GLU A 160 -9.75 16.04 -13.88
CA GLU A 160 -9.30 17.35 -13.43
C GLU A 160 -7.79 17.36 -13.09
N MET A 161 -7.32 16.34 -12.38
CA MET A 161 -5.90 16.17 -12.09
C MET A 161 -5.07 16.03 -13.38
N LEU A 162 -5.54 15.25 -14.35
CA LEU A 162 -4.86 15.05 -15.63
C LEU A 162 -4.83 16.32 -16.46
N TYR A 163 -5.89 17.15 -16.39
CA TYR A 163 -5.97 18.42 -17.11
C TYR A 163 -4.89 19.41 -16.67
N HIS A 164 -4.52 19.39 -15.39
CA HIS A 164 -3.48 20.24 -14.81
C HIS A 164 -2.09 19.58 -14.80
N THR A 165 -1.98 18.33 -15.26
CA THR A 165 -0.69 17.63 -15.30
C THR A 165 0.09 18.04 -16.56
N PRO A 166 1.35 18.48 -16.43
CA PRO A 166 2.22 18.73 -17.58
C PRO A 166 2.31 17.50 -18.47
N ILE A 167 2.30 17.70 -19.79
CA ILE A 167 2.20 16.60 -20.77
C ILE A 167 3.37 15.62 -20.69
N ASP A 168 4.58 16.10 -20.40
CA ASP A 168 5.76 15.27 -20.14
C ASP A 168 5.54 14.33 -18.97
N ARG A 169 4.98 14.81 -17.86
CA ARG A 169 4.64 14.00 -16.68
C ARG A 169 3.53 13.00 -16.95
N PHE A 170 2.56 13.40 -17.77
CA PHE A 170 1.50 12.49 -18.22
C PHE A 170 2.06 11.32 -19.03
N LEU A 171 2.97 11.60 -19.98
CA LEU A 171 3.62 10.58 -20.79
C LEU A 171 4.53 9.66 -19.95
N GLU A 172 5.29 10.22 -19.01
CA GLU A 172 6.08 9.44 -18.04
C GLU A 172 5.18 8.50 -17.22
N ALA A 173 4.02 8.98 -16.76
CA ALA A 173 3.07 8.16 -16.02
C ALA A 173 2.47 7.04 -16.88
N MET A 174 2.22 7.29 -18.18
CA MET A 174 1.77 6.25 -19.12
C MET A 174 2.84 5.16 -19.32
N ALA A 175 4.12 5.54 -19.35
CA ALA A 175 5.23 4.60 -19.49
C ALA A 175 5.29 3.58 -18.34
N ALA A 176 4.85 3.95 -17.14
CA ALA A 176 4.76 3.04 -16.00
C ALA A 176 3.73 1.89 -16.21
N GLY A 177 2.76 2.08 -17.11
CA GLY A 177 1.78 1.04 -17.47
C GLY A 177 2.22 0.11 -18.61
N LEU A 178 3.42 0.33 -19.16
CA LEU A 178 3.93 -0.47 -20.27
C LEU A 178 4.27 -1.90 -19.80
N ASN A 179 3.74 -2.90 -20.48
CA ASN A 179 4.19 -4.28 -20.29
C ASN A 179 5.54 -4.47 -20.99
N GLY A 180 6.63 -4.38 -20.22
CA GLY A 180 8.00 -4.45 -20.74
C GLY A 180 8.29 -5.73 -21.54
N PRO A 181 7.96 -6.93 -21.05
CA PRO A 181 8.13 -8.18 -21.81
C PRO A 181 7.41 -8.19 -23.17
N ASP A 182 6.20 -7.64 -23.25
CA ASP A 182 5.44 -7.58 -24.50
C ASP A 182 5.94 -6.48 -25.44
N ALA A 183 6.60 -5.48 -24.91
CA ALA A 183 7.18 -4.37 -25.67
C ALA A 183 8.60 -4.67 -26.20
N ASP A 184 9.25 -5.69 -25.67
CA ASP A 184 10.62 -6.04 -26.05
C ASP A 184 10.73 -6.31 -27.56
N GLY A 185 11.74 -5.71 -28.17
CA GLY A 185 11.99 -5.78 -29.63
C GLY A 185 11.01 -4.98 -30.49
N LYS A 186 10.00 -4.31 -29.93
CA LYS A 186 9.07 -3.43 -30.67
C LYS A 186 9.58 -2.00 -30.69
N ASN A 187 9.66 -1.43 -31.88
CA ASN A 187 10.01 -0.04 -32.09
C ASN A 187 8.80 0.68 -32.70
N LEU A 188 8.03 1.36 -31.85
CA LEU A 188 6.84 2.12 -32.26
C LEU A 188 7.15 3.60 -32.16
N LYS A 189 6.91 4.33 -33.23
CA LYS A 189 6.98 5.80 -33.26
C LYS A 189 5.56 6.35 -33.30
N VAL A 190 5.25 7.24 -32.36
CA VAL A 190 3.92 7.84 -32.25
C VAL A 190 4.10 9.35 -32.08
N ASN A 191 3.58 10.18 -33.03
CA ASN A 191 3.60 11.62 -32.93
C ASN A 191 2.33 12.12 -32.22
N LEU A 192 2.50 12.89 -31.16
CA LEU A 192 1.41 13.55 -30.44
C LEU A 192 1.21 14.94 -31.00
N VAL A 193 0.10 15.18 -31.70
CA VAL A 193 -0.30 16.50 -32.13
C VAL A 193 -1.30 17.07 -31.13
N LEU A 194 -0.85 18.00 -30.30
CA LEU A 194 -1.67 18.69 -29.32
C LEU A 194 -2.14 20.02 -29.93
N THR A 195 -3.27 20.00 -30.61
CA THR A 195 -3.77 21.16 -31.36
C THR A 195 -4.20 22.32 -30.46
N ASP A 196 -4.55 22.03 -29.21
CA ASP A 196 -4.93 22.99 -28.18
C ASP A 196 -3.75 23.62 -27.42
N LEU A 197 -2.57 23.01 -27.51
CA LEU A 197 -1.35 23.47 -26.82
C LEU A 197 -0.36 24.18 -27.78
N LYS A 198 -0.69 24.34 -29.05
CA LYS A 198 0.20 24.91 -30.06
C LYS A 198 0.79 26.26 -29.61
N ALA A 199 -0.02 27.16 -29.11
CA ALA A 199 0.41 28.47 -28.63
C ALA A 199 1.36 28.43 -27.41
N ILE A 200 1.22 27.41 -26.56
CA ILE A 200 2.04 27.21 -25.34
C ILE A 200 3.41 26.64 -25.73
N LEU A 201 3.47 25.74 -26.70
CA LEU A 201 4.72 25.15 -27.18
C LEU A 201 5.55 26.16 -27.96
N GLU A 202 4.93 26.98 -28.81
CA GLU A 202 5.58 28.09 -29.51
C GLU A 202 6.17 29.12 -28.53
N HIS A 203 5.46 29.44 -27.46
CA HIS A 203 5.92 30.40 -26.45
C HIS A 203 7.11 29.87 -25.60
N ARG A 204 7.31 28.55 -25.53
CA ARG A 204 8.43 27.90 -24.83
C ARG A 204 9.63 27.58 -25.75
N GLY A 205 9.63 28.04 -27.01
CA GLY A 205 10.75 27.88 -27.94
C GLY A 205 10.87 26.49 -28.55
N PHE A 206 9.80 25.71 -28.58
CA PHE A 206 9.75 24.49 -29.37
C PHE A 206 9.36 24.82 -30.81
N GLU A 207 10.25 24.57 -31.74
CA GLU A 207 9.97 24.73 -33.18
C GLU A 207 8.97 23.66 -33.65
N GLU A 208 8.04 24.10 -34.53
CA GLU A 208 7.07 23.24 -35.19
C GLU A 208 7.83 22.15 -35.99
N GLY A 209 7.70 20.88 -35.58
CA GLY A 209 8.22 19.74 -36.34
C GLY A 209 9.40 18.97 -35.72
N ASN A 210 9.94 19.37 -34.59
CA ASN A 210 11.10 18.68 -34.00
C ASN A 210 10.94 18.32 -32.51
N THR A 211 9.82 17.73 -32.17
CA THR A 211 9.67 17.02 -30.88
C THR A 211 9.82 15.52 -31.09
N SER A 212 11.03 15.09 -31.44
CA SER A 212 11.41 13.68 -31.33
C SER A 212 11.72 13.40 -29.87
N ILE A 213 10.69 13.00 -29.12
CA ILE A 213 10.89 12.22 -27.90
C ILE A 213 11.35 10.85 -28.39
N PRO A 214 12.41 10.25 -27.83
CA PRO A 214 12.79 8.89 -28.18
C PRO A 214 11.63 7.92 -27.85
N GLY A 215 10.94 7.44 -28.89
CA GLY A 215 9.69 6.69 -28.78
C GLY A 215 8.50 7.58 -29.15
N ASP A 216 8.32 7.87 -30.43
CA ASP A 216 7.25 8.75 -30.91
C ASP A 216 5.88 8.08 -30.80
N PHE A 217 4.96 8.67 -30.04
CA PHE A 217 3.55 8.26 -29.94
C PHE A 217 2.67 9.27 -30.70
N VAL A 218 1.82 8.82 -31.65
CA VAL A 218 0.71 9.64 -32.18
C VAL A 218 -0.58 9.22 -31.48
N VAL A 219 -1.13 10.07 -30.65
CA VAL A 219 -2.54 9.97 -30.21
C VAL A 219 -3.30 11.14 -30.83
N GLU A 220 -4.08 10.85 -31.85
CA GLU A 220 -5.11 11.77 -32.30
C GLU A 220 -6.18 11.85 -31.21
N ARG A 221 -6.27 12.98 -30.53
CA ARG A 221 -7.35 13.26 -29.59
C ARG A 221 -8.57 13.72 -30.38
N ALA A 222 -9.38 12.77 -30.84
CA ALA A 222 -10.74 13.10 -31.27
C ALA A 222 -11.53 13.50 -30.03
N PHE A 223 -11.82 14.78 -29.84
CA PHE A 223 -12.86 15.24 -28.93
C PHE A 223 -14.20 14.85 -29.53
N VAL A 224 -14.88 13.90 -28.91
CA VAL A 224 -16.32 13.75 -29.08
C VAL A 224 -16.96 14.76 -28.14
N GLU A 225 -17.38 15.89 -28.70
CA GLU A 225 -18.36 16.76 -28.07
C GLU A 225 -19.66 15.97 -27.91
N LYS A 226 -20.11 15.84 -26.67
CA LYS A 226 -21.54 15.69 -26.33
C LYS A 226 -21.78 16.31 -24.96
#